data_36570f63ac2e33ff6617ea2c3f2cde06
#
_entry.id   36570f63ac2e33ff6617ea2c3f2cde06
#
_cell.length_a   1.000
_cell.length_b   1.000
_cell.length_c   1.000
_cell.angle_alpha   90.00
_cell.angle_beta   90.00
_cell.angle_gamma   90.00
#
_symmetry.space_group_name_H-M   'P 1'
#
loop_
_entity.id
_entity.type
_entity.pdbx_description
1 polymer ?
#
loop_
_entity_poly.entity_id
_entity_poly.type
_entity_poly.pdbx_seq_one_letter_code
_entity_poly.pdbx_strand_id
1 'polypeptide(L)'
;MKTTIILVRHGQTAWNKDERIRGQSDIPLDETGLEQAQATACYIAARWPLTAVYASPLQRAMDTARAIAAAQGVEPQPLEGLLDLGFGRWEGLPIPEVQACYPDLWRAWLEAPHTVHFPDGECLDDVRKRSTAALRDVVNRHPGETVALVAHRVVNQVLLCAVLGLGNDHFWQIGQDTCAVNVIEWNGRFYRLTLMNDTSHLWRPQ
;
A
#
# COMPACT_ATOMS: atom_id res chain seq x y z
N MET A 1 -21.36 11.27 -9.39
CA MET A 1 -21.22 9.79 -9.48
C MET A 1 -20.20 9.35 -8.44
N LYS A 2 -20.38 8.15 -7.87
CA LYS A 2 -19.49 7.63 -6.81
C LYS A 2 -18.38 6.80 -7.46
N THR A 3 -17.11 7.18 -7.24
CA THR A 3 -15.94 6.37 -7.64
C THR A 3 -15.53 5.49 -6.47
N THR A 4 -15.27 4.20 -6.72
CA THR A 4 -14.82 3.24 -5.70
C THR A 4 -13.35 2.89 -5.95
N ILE A 5 -12.54 2.96 -4.90
CA ILE A 5 -11.11 2.65 -4.91
C ILE A 5 -10.89 1.42 -4.03
N ILE A 6 -10.37 0.35 -4.61
CA ILE A 6 -9.93 -0.85 -3.90
C ILE A 6 -8.42 -0.70 -3.66
N LEU A 7 -8.05 -0.28 -2.45
CA LEU A 7 -6.64 -0.08 -2.08
C LEU A 7 -6.09 -1.35 -1.45
N VAL A 8 -5.05 -1.92 -2.05
CA VAL A 8 -4.48 -3.22 -1.69
C VAL A 8 -3.00 -3.05 -1.32
N ARG A 9 -2.55 -3.69 -0.25
CA ARG A 9 -1.13 -3.88 0.02
C ARG A 9 -0.62 -5.10 -0.77
N HIS A 10 0.59 -5.02 -1.34
CA HIS A 10 1.23 -6.15 -2.02
C HIS A 10 1.34 -7.40 -1.13
N GLY A 11 1.47 -8.58 -1.73
CA GLY A 11 1.66 -9.85 -1.06
C GLY A 11 2.99 -9.96 -0.31
N GLN A 12 3.21 -11.08 0.39
CA GLN A 12 4.41 -11.32 1.18
C GLN A 12 5.66 -11.40 0.31
N THR A 13 6.79 -10.95 0.86
CA THR A 13 8.15 -11.08 0.30
C THR A 13 9.07 -11.75 1.32
N ALA A 14 10.20 -12.31 0.90
CA ALA A 14 11.18 -12.88 1.82
C ALA A 14 11.60 -11.89 2.92
N TRP A 15 11.78 -10.61 2.59
CA TRP A 15 12.14 -9.56 3.55
C TRP A 15 11.04 -9.20 4.55
N ASN A 16 9.80 -9.66 4.36
CA ASN A 16 8.78 -9.61 5.42
C ASN A 16 9.10 -10.59 6.55
N LYS A 17 9.64 -11.78 6.22
CA LYS A 17 10.03 -12.80 7.21
C LYS A 17 11.34 -12.44 7.91
N ASP A 18 12.29 -11.87 7.16
CA ASP A 18 13.63 -11.53 7.66
C ASP A 18 13.67 -10.21 8.45
N GLU A 19 12.51 -9.55 8.65
CA GLU A 19 12.39 -8.26 9.33
C GLU A 19 13.40 -7.20 8.82
N ARG A 20 13.58 -7.13 7.48
CA ARG A 20 14.42 -6.14 6.83
C ARG A 20 13.60 -4.94 6.35
N ILE A 21 14.21 -3.76 6.43
CA ILE A 21 13.64 -2.54 5.84
C ILE A 21 13.73 -2.64 4.31
N ARG A 22 12.58 -2.61 3.64
CA ARG A 22 12.52 -2.77 2.18
C ARG A 22 12.64 -1.46 1.43
N GLY A 23 11.80 -0.50 1.79
CA GLY A 23 11.72 0.76 1.07
C GLY A 23 11.49 0.54 -0.42
N GLN A 24 12.30 1.21 -1.23
CA GLN A 24 12.26 1.15 -2.69
C GLN A 24 13.13 0.04 -3.30
N SER A 25 13.78 -0.79 -2.47
CA SER A 25 14.46 -2.00 -2.95
C SER A 25 13.46 -2.91 -3.67
N ASP A 26 13.83 -3.39 -4.86
CA ASP A 26 12.93 -4.16 -5.71
C ASP A 26 13.00 -5.67 -5.42
N ILE A 27 12.31 -6.09 -4.36
CA ILE A 27 12.24 -7.48 -3.89
C ILE A 27 10.92 -8.09 -4.39
N PRO A 28 10.97 -9.27 -5.05
CA PRO A 28 9.78 -9.96 -5.57
C PRO A 28 8.91 -10.55 -4.45
N LEU A 29 7.70 -10.97 -4.81
CA LEU A 29 6.86 -11.81 -3.95
C LEU A 29 7.56 -13.15 -3.69
N ASP A 30 7.39 -13.69 -2.48
CA ASP A 30 7.70 -15.09 -2.21
C ASP A 30 6.51 -15.99 -2.60
N GLU A 31 6.68 -17.32 -2.44
CA GLU A 31 5.65 -18.29 -2.78
C GLU A 31 4.32 -18.01 -2.06
N THR A 32 4.38 -17.69 -0.77
CA THR A 32 3.20 -17.27 0.01
C THR A 32 2.57 -16.00 -0.54
N GLY A 33 3.39 -15.02 -0.94
CA GLY A 33 2.92 -13.77 -1.53
C GLY A 33 2.21 -13.97 -2.86
N LEU A 34 2.67 -14.92 -3.69
CA LEU A 34 2.01 -15.29 -4.94
C LEU A 34 0.64 -15.94 -4.68
N GLU A 35 0.54 -16.84 -3.70
CA GLU A 35 -0.73 -17.44 -3.29
C GLU A 35 -1.70 -16.38 -2.73
N GLN A 36 -1.20 -15.47 -1.89
CA GLN A 36 -1.98 -14.35 -1.36
C GLN A 36 -2.52 -13.46 -2.49
N ALA A 37 -1.68 -13.12 -3.47
CA ALA A 37 -2.08 -12.29 -4.62
C ALA A 37 -3.21 -12.96 -5.42
N GLN A 38 -3.13 -14.28 -5.64
CA GLN A 38 -4.16 -15.03 -6.35
C GLN A 38 -5.48 -15.09 -5.56
N ALA A 39 -5.43 -15.33 -4.25
CA ALA A 39 -6.61 -15.33 -3.39
C ALA A 39 -7.28 -13.94 -3.37
N THR A 40 -6.48 -12.87 -3.30
CA THR A 40 -6.96 -11.49 -3.35
C THR A 40 -7.62 -11.18 -4.69
N ALA A 41 -7.05 -11.65 -5.80
CA ALA A 41 -7.62 -11.50 -7.13
C ALA A 41 -9.02 -12.13 -7.23
N CYS A 42 -9.17 -13.37 -6.76
CA CYS A 42 -10.46 -14.05 -6.71
C CYS A 42 -11.48 -13.32 -5.80
N TYR A 43 -11.02 -12.85 -4.64
CA TYR A 43 -11.84 -12.12 -3.68
C TYR A 43 -12.39 -10.82 -4.28
N ILE A 44 -11.55 -10.04 -4.95
CA ILE A 44 -11.92 -8.78 -5.59
C ILE A 44 -12.84 -9.05 -6.78
N ALA A 45 -12.52 -10.01 -7.64
CA ALA A 45 -13.31 -10.32 -8.84
C ALA A 45 -14.75 -10.75 -8.49
N ALA A 46 -14.94 -11.46 -7.38
CA ALA A 46 -16.28 -11.87 -6.93
C ALA A 46 -17.14 -10.72 -6.40
N ARG A 47 -16.56 -9.54 -6.11
CA ARG A 47 -17.27 -8.44 -5.43
C ARG A 47 -17.31 -7.12 -6.20
N TRP A 48 -16.26 -6.82 -6.93
CA TRP A 48 -16.10 -5.53 -7.60
C TRP A 48 -15.60 -5.71 -9.04
N PRO A 49 -16.41 -5.37 -10.05
CA PRO A 49 -15.92 -5.28 -11.43
C PRO A 49 -14.97 -4.05 -11.52
N LEU A 50 -13.73 -4.28 -11.91
CA LEU A 50 -12.74 -3.21 -12.05
C LEU A 50 -12.66 -2.73 -13.51
N THR A 51 -12.57 -1.43 -13.69
CA THR A 51 -12.29 -0.80 -15.00
C THR A 51 -10.80 -0.56 -15.22
N ALA A 52 -10.01 -0.44 -14.14
CA ALA A 52 -8.57 -0.27 -14.21
C ALA A 52 -7.88 -0.77 -12.94
N VAL A 53 -6.60 -1.15 -13.09
CA VAL A 53 -5.71 -1.53 -11.99
C VAL A 53 -4.42 -0.71 -12.11
N TYR A 54 -4.06 -0.01 -11.05
CA TYR A 54 -2.82 0.75 -10.93
C TYR A 54 -1.96 0.16 -9.83
N ALA A 55 -0.65 0.20 -9.99
CA ALA A 55 0.27 -0.30 -8.98
C ALA A 55 1.55 0.54 -8.86
N SER A 56 2.16 0.52 -7.69
CA SER A 56 3.56 0.89 -7.56
C SER A 56 4.39 0.12 -8.60
N PRO A 57 5.39 0.75 -9.27
CA PRO A 57 6.23 0.07 -10.25
C PRO A 57 7.11 -1.04 -9.68
N LEU A 58 7.27 -1.13 -8.35
CA LEU A 58 8.05 -2.18 -7.71
C LEU A 58 7.44 -3.57 -7.95
N GLN A 59 8.29 -4.56 -8.24
CA GLN A 59 7.89 -5.88 -8.71
C GLN A 59 6.83 -6.53 -7.83
N ARG A 60 7.00 -6.53 -6.48
CA ARG A 60 6.03 -7.09 -5.54
C ARG A 60 4.61 -6.53 -5.67
N ALA A 61 4.49 -5.22 -5.95
CA ALA A 61 3.21 -4.57 -6.15
C ALA A 61 2.65 -4.86 -7.55
N MET A 62 3.50 -4.82 -8.57
CA MET A 62 3.12 -5.16 -9.94
C MET A 62 2.69 -6.63 -10.07
N ASP A 63 3.37 -7.58 -9.41
CA ASP A 63 2.98 -9.00 -9.46
C ASP A 63 1.62 -9.23 -8.77
N THR A 64 1.37 -8.57 -7.64
CA THR A 64 0.04 -8.58 -7.00
C THR A 64 -1.02 -7.97 -7.92
N ALA A 65 -0.71 -6.85 -8.56
CA ALA A 65 -1.61 -6.18 -9.49
C ALA A 65 -1.88 -7.00 -10.77
N ARG A 66 -0.89 -7.73 -11.28
CA ARG A 66 -1.06 -8.64 -12.44
C ARG A 66 -2.07 -9.74 -12.14
N ALA A 67 -2.01 -10.35 -10.94
CA ALA A 67 -3.00 -11.34 -10.54
C ALA A 67 -4.42 -10.76 -10.50
N ILE A 68 -4.58 -9.56 -9.90
CA ILE A 68 -5.88 -8.87 -9.82
C ILE A 68 -6.38 -8.49 -11.22
N ALA A 69 -5.52 -7.91 -12.05
CA ALA A 69 -5.86 -7.45 -13.40
C ALA A 69 -6.26 -8.61 -14.32
N ALA A 70 -5.53 -9.74 -14.27
CA ALA A 70 -5.84 -10.94 -15.03
C ALA A 70 -7.24 -11.49 -14.72
N ALA A 71 -7.64 -11.48 -13.44
CA ALA A 71 -8.97 -11.92 -13.02
C ALA A 71 -10.11 -10.99 -13.50
N GLN A 72 -9.77 -9.79 -13.97
CA GLN A 72 -10.71 -8.75 -14.44
C GLN A 72 -10.63 -8.51 -15.96
N GLY A 73 -9.68 -9.15 -16.66
CA GLY A 73 -9.48 -8.94 -18.10
C GLY A 73 -8.94 -7.55 -18.46
N VAL A 74 -8.19 -6.91 -17.55
CA VAL A 74 -7.55 -5.60 -17.75
C VAL A 74 -6.03 -5.71 -17.57
N GLU A 75 -5.28 -4.69 -18.02
CA GLU A 75 -3.83 -4.62 -17.83
C GLU A 75 -3.48 -3.70 -16.65
N PRO A 76 -2.52 -4.08 -15.78
CA PRO A 76 -2.07 -3.23 -14.69
C PRO A 76 -1.17 -2.10 -15.22
N GLN A 77 -1.37 -0.89 -14.70
CA GLN A 77 -0.63 0.31 -15.08
C GLN A 77 0.28 0.75 -13.92
N PRO A 78 1.57 1.03 -14.18
CA PRO A 78 2.45 1.57 -13.16
C PRO A 78 2.04 3.00 -12.78
N LEU A 79 2.14 3.32 -11.49
CA LEU A 79 1.82 4.64 -10.93
C LEU A 79 2.87 5.03 -9.89
N GLU A 80 3.81 5.89 -10.29
CA GLU A 80 4.97 6.32 -9.49
C GLU A 80 4.58 6.90 -8.11
N GLY A 81 3.44 7.60 -8.03
CA GLY A 81 2.93 8.13 -6.78
C GLY A 81 2.62 7.07 -5.71
N LEU A 82 2.59 5.78 -6.08
CA LEU A 82 2.39 4.64 -5.19
C LEU A 82 3.69 3.93 -4.77
N LEU A 83 4.89 4.41 -5.18
CA LEU A 83 6.18 3.90 -4.71
C LEU A 83 6.21 3.82 -3.18
N ASP A 84 6.90 2.84 -2.62
CA ASP A 84 7.07 2.75 -1.17
C ASP A 84 7.85 3.95 -0.62
N LEU A 85 7.82 4.16 0.69
CA LEU A 85 8.65 5.15 1.37
C LEU A 85 10.12 4.84 1.09
N GLY A 86 10.86 5.83 0.59
CA GLY A 86 12.30 5.75 0.48
C GLY A 86 12.93 5.86 1.88
N PHE A 87 13.38 4.72 2.43
CA PHE A 87 14.03 4.68 3.74
C PHE A 87 15.51 5.06 3.67
N GLY A 88 16.04 5.36 2.47
CA GLY A 88 17.41 5.78 2.27
C GLY A 88 18.41 4.79 2.86
N ARG A 89 19.25 5.24 3.78
CA ARG A 89 20.31 4.41 4.40
C ARG A 89 19.81 3.21 5.20
N TRP A 90 18.53 3.13 5.50
CA TRP A 90 17.99 1.97 6.21
C TRP A 90 17.65 0.82 5.27
N GLU A 91 17.53 1.07 3.96
CA GLU A 91 17.11 0.04 3.01
C GLU A 91 18.08 -1.15 2.98
N GLY A 92 17.54 -2.35 3.05
CA GLY A 92 18.28 -3.61 3.11
C GLY A 92 18.80 -3.99 4.49
N LEU A 93 18.80 -3.08 5.48
CA LEU A 93 19.26 -3.38 6.84
C LEU A 93 18.23 -4.21 7.61
N PRO A 94 18.67 -5.20 8.39
CA PRO A 94 17.84 -5.83 9.42
C PRO A 94 17.43 -4.82 10.49
N ILE A 95 16.22 -4.97 11.06
CA ILE A 95 15.75 -4.08 12.13
C ILE A 95 16.74 -3.97 13.31
N PRO A 96 17.37 -5.05 13.83
CA PRO A 96 18.33 -4.94 14.91
C PRO A 96 19.54 -4.06 14.56
N GLU A 97 20.00 -4.07 13.31
CA GLU A 97 21.11 -3.22 12.85
C GLU A 97 20.69 -1.75 12.77
N VAL A 98 19.48 -1.48 12.29
CA VAL A 98 18.90 -0.11 12.29
C VAL A 98 18.82 0.42 13.72
N GLN A 99 18.34 -0.40 14.67
CA GLN A 99 18.26 -0.03 16.09
C GLN A 99 19.63 0.30 16.71
N ALA A 100 20.64 -0.47 16.33
CA ALA A 100 22.01 -0.27 16.84
C ALA A 100 22.67 0.98 16.22
N CYS A 101 22.52 1.20 14.91
CA CYS A 101 23.16 2.28 14.18
C CYS A 101 22.42 3.63 14.29
N TYR A 102 21.09 3.61 14.48
CA TYR A 102 20.24 4.80 14.48
C TYR A 102 19.23 4.81 15.66
N PRO A 103 19.68 4.64 16.93
CA PRO A 103 18.77 4.42 18.07
C PRO A 103 17.77 5.55 18.27
N ASP A 104 18.19 6.80 18.16
CA ASP A 104 17.29 7.95 18.36
C ASP A 104 16.28 8.11 17.23
N LEU A 105 16.72 7.90 15.98
CA LEU A 105 15.84 7.97 14.81
C LEU A 105 14.85 6.79 14.81
N TRP A 106 15.27 5.60 15.23
CA TRP A 106 14.39 4.45 15.41
C TRP A 106 13.31 4.72 16.46
N ARG A 107 13.69 5.28 17.60
CA ARG A 107 12.74 5.68 18.65
C ARG A 107 11.75 6.72 18.11
N ALA A 108 12.22 7.76 17.43
CA ALA A 108 11.36 8.77 16.82
C ALA A 108 10.40 8.15 15.77
N TRP A 109 10.87 7.16 14.99
CA TRP A 109 10.03 6.44 14.04
C TRP A 109 8.87 5.69 14.73
N LEU A 110 9.09 5.12 15.90
CA LEU A 110 8.05 4.42 16.66
C LEU A 110 7.10 5.37 17.39
N GLU A 111 7.60 6.47 17.96
CA GLU A 111 6.84 7.36 18.84
C GLU A 111 6.20 8.54 18.10
N ALA A 112 6.90 9.11 17.11
CA ALA A 112 6.49 10.30 16.39
C ALA A 112 6.89 10.24 14.90
N PRO A 113 6.37 9.24 14.12
CA PRO A 113 6.81 8.95 12.76
C PRO A 113 6.71 10.14 11.81
N HIS A 114 5.77 11.05 12.05
CA HIS A 114 5.55 12.27 11.27
C HIS A 114 6.69 13.29 11.38
N THR A 115 7.59 13.14 12.36
CA THR A 115 8.76 14.03 12.55
C THR A 115 10.02 13.49 11.90
N VAL A 116 9.99 12.24 11.41
CA VAL A 116 11.18 11.54 10.91
C VAL A 116 11.46 11.91 9.46
N HIS A 117 12.71 12.32 9.20
CA HIS A 117 13.32 12.39 7.88
C HIS A 117 14.43 11.33 7.78
N PHE A 118 14.26 10.37 6.87
CA PHE A 118 15.26 9.31 6.71
C PHE A 118 16.52 9.85 6.00
N PRO A 119 17.72 9.51 6.46
CA PRO A 119 18.96 9.92 5.80
C PRO A 119 19.00 9.41 4.35
N ASP A 120 19.14 10.33 3.41
CA ASP A 120 19.07 10.08 1.96
C ASP A 120 17.76 9.45 1.49
N GLY A 121 16.66 9.63 2.25
CA GLY A 121 15.34 9.11 1.99
C GLY A 121 14.24 10.17 2.05
N GLU A 122 13.01 9.71 2.16
CA GLU A 122 11.80 10.53 2.27
C GLU A 122 11.36 10.71 3.73
N CYS A 123 10.37 11.58 3.95
CA CYS A 123 9.53 11.59 5.15
C CYS A 123 8.08 11.18 4.81
N LEU A 124 7.23 11.00 5.82
CA LEU A 124 5.81 10.65 5.60
C LEU A 124 5.04 11.75 4.84
N ASP A 125 5.44 13.01 4.96
CA ASP A 125 4.78 14.11 4.23
C ASP A 125 5.08 14.07 2.73
N ASP A 126 6.27 13.62 2.31
CA ASP A 126 6.61 13.41 0.91
C ASP A 126 5.73 12.31 0.32
N VAL A 127 5.62 11.17 1.03
CA VAL A 127 4.73 10.06 0.64
C VAL A 127 3.27 10.54 0.56
N ARG A 128 2.81 11.30 1.55
CA ARG A 128 1.45 11.86 1.58
C ARG A 128 1.19 12.75 0.36
N LYS A 129 2.09 13.66 0.06
CA LYS A 129 1.99 14.59 -1.07
C LYS A 129 1.84 13.84 -2.39
N ARG A 130 2.75 12.89 -2.70
CA ARG A 130 2.74 12.16 -3.98
C ARG A 130 1.59 11.16 -4.08
N SER A 131 1.28 10.42 -3.01
CA SER A 131 0.24 9.39 -3.04
C SER A 131 -1.18 9.98 -3.08
N THR A 132 -1.44 11.10 -2.37
CA THR A 132 -2.74 11.79 -2.44
C THR A 132 -2.94 12.49 -3.79
N ALA A 133 -1.87 13.00 -4.42
CA ALA A 133 -1.94 13.51 -5.78
C ALA A 133 -2.30 12.41 -6.77
N ALA A 134 -1.64 11.24 -6.68
CA ALA A 134 -1.94 10.07 -7.48
C ALA A 134 -3.38 9.57 -7.29
N LEU A 135 -3.86 9.46 -6.04
CA LEU A 135 -5.24 9.09 -5.73
C LEU A 135 -6.25 10.05 -6.38
N ARG A 136 -6.03 11.36 -6.26
CA ARG A 136 -6.90 12.39 -6.85
C ARG A 136 -6.94 12.28 -8.38
N ASP A 137 -5.80 12.04 -8.99
CA ASP A 137 -5.67 11.90 -10.43
C ASP A 137 -6.45 10.68 -10.96
N VAL A 138 -6.33 9.55 -10.26
CA VAL A 138 -7.10 8.33 -10.58
C VAL A 138 -8.60 8.59 -10.41
N VAL A 139 -9.03 9.19 -9.32
CA VAL A 139 -10.46 9.51 -9.08
C VAL A 139 -11.02 10.42 -10.19
N ASN A 140 -10.25 11.39 -10.65
CA ASN A 140 -10.67 12.32 -11.71
C ASN A 140 -10.77 11.62 -13.09
N ARG A 141 -9.94 10.60 -13.35
CA ARG A 141 -9.98 9.81 -14.59
C ARG A 141 -11.09 8.77 -14.63
N HIS A 142 -11.62 8.37 -13.47
CA HIS A 142 -12.56 7.26 -13.33
C HIS A 142 -13.86 7.66 -12.62
N PRO A 143 -14.60 8.67 -13.12
CA PRO A 143 -15.81 9.15 -12.45
C PRO A 143 -16.93 8.11 -12.52
N GLY A 144 -17.34 7.58 -11.36
CA GLY A 144 -18.41 6.58 -11.25
C GLY A 144 -17.96 5.13 -11.44
N GLU A 145 -16.66 4.90 -11.60
CA GLU A 145 -16.07 3.58 -11.85
C GLU A 145 -15.48 2.97 -10.57
N THR A 146 -15.10 1.70 -10.66
CA THR A 146 -14.34 1.00 -9.62
C THR A 146 -12.94 0.68 -10.14
N VAL A 147 -11.92 1.08 -9.39
CA VAL A 147 -10.50 0.89 -9.73
C VAL A 147 -9.74 0.27 -8.57
N ALA A 148 -8.68 -0.50 -8.86
CA ALA A 148 -7.77 -0.99 -7.84
C ALA A 148 -6.46 -0.19 -7.83
N LEU A 149 -5.93 0.05 -6.62
CA LEU A 149 -4.60 0.60 -6.38
C LEU A 149 -3.80 -0.41 -5.56
N VAL A 150 -2.67 -0.88 -6.07
CA VAL A 150 -1.80 -1.81 -5.34
C VAL A 150 -0.53 -1.09 -4.92
N ALA A 151 -0.32 -0.99 -3.61
CA ALA A 151 0.79 -0.25 -3.05
C ALA A 151 1.43 -0.97 -1.85
N HIS A 152 1.97 -0.23 -0.91
CA HIS A 152 2.80 -0.70 0.18
C HIS A 152 2.19 -0.34 1.54
N ARG A 153 2.69 -0.97 2.61
CA ARG A 153 2.22 -0.71 3.98
C ARG A 153 2.20 0.79 4.30
N VAL A 154 3.34 1.46 4.13
CA VAL A 154 3.49 2.88 4.48
C VAL A 154 2.57 3.76 3.63
N VAL A 155 2.54 3.53 2.32
CA VAL A 155 1.70 4.29 1.40
C VAL A 155 0.21 4.15 1.76
N ASN A 156 -0.24 2.93 2.02
CA ASN A 156 -1.63 2.68 2.39
C ASN A 156 -2.00 3.33 3.72
N GLN A 157 -1.13 3.23 4.75
CA GLN A 157 -1.35 3.89 6.04
C GLN A 157 -1.47 5.41 5.88
N VAL A 158 -0.56 6.03 5.13
CA VAL A 158 -0.57 7.47 4.85
C VAL A 158 -1.81 7.89 4.05
N LEU A 159 -2.20 7.12 3.01
CA LEU A 159 -3.43 7.38 2.24
C LEU A 159 -4.68 7.24 3.12
N LEU A 160 -4.76 6.22 3.96
CA LEU A 160 -5.89 6.01 4.87
C LEU A 160 -5.99 7.14 5.90
N CYS A 161 -4.88 7.59 6.48
CA CYS A 161 -4.87 8.80 7.31
C CYS A 161 -5.40 10.00 6.51
N ALA A 162 -4.91 10.21 5.29
CA ALA A 162 -5.32 11.33 4.47
C ALA A 162 -6.82 11.35 4.12
N VAL A 163 -7.39 10.20 3.72
CA VAL A 163 -8.82 10.11 3.36
C VAL A 163 -9.74 10.27 4.58
N LEU A 164 -9.25 9.94 5.78
CA LEU A 164 -9.96 10.15 7.04
C LEU A 164 -9.79 11.56 7.63
N GLY A 165 -8.97 12.41 6.99
CA GLY A 165 -8.67 13.75 7.49
C GLY A 165 -7.72 13.76 8.70
N LEU A 166 -6.99 12.66 8.94
CA LEU A 166 -6.01 12.51 10.00
C LEU A 166 -4.61 12.99 9.55
N GLY A 167 -3.80 13.46 10.48
CA GLY A 167 -2.38 13.74 10.27
C GLY A 167 -1.54 12.46 10.22
N ASN A 168 -0.26 12.60 9.85
CA ASN A 168 0.69 11.48 9.84
C ASN A 168 1.14 11.06 11.25
N ASP A 169 0.79 11.83 12.31
CA ASP A 169 0.90 11.45 13.72
C ASP A 169 0.01 10.24 14.10
N HIS A 170 -1.03 9.96 13.31
CA HIS A 170 -1.90 8.80 13.46
C HIS A 170 -1.43 7.56 12.68
N PHE A 171 -0.27 7.62 12.04
CA PHE A 171 0.26 6.59 11.14
C PHE A 171 0.22 5.17 11.74
N TRP A 172 0.69 4.99 12.95
CA TRP A 172 0.72 3.69 13.62
C TRP A 172 -0.64 3.17 14.10
N GLN A 173 -1.68 3.99 14.05
CA GLN A 173 -3.04 3.58 14.41
C GLN A 173 -3.74 2.82 13.28
N ILE A 174 -3.17 2.81 12.09
CA ILE A 174 -3.72 2.15 10.88
C ILE A 174 -2.98 0.84 10.63
N GLY A 175 -3.65 -0.30 10.86
CA GLY A 175 -3.12 -1.62 10.48
C GLY A 175 -3.16 -1.84 8.97
N GLN A 176 -2.12 -2.49 8.42
CA GLN A 176 -2.11 -2.92 7.02
C GLN A 176 -1.31 -4.22 6.89
N ASP A 177 -2.00 -5.33 6.74
CA ASP A 177 -1.43 -6.66 6.52
C ASP A 177 -1.12 -6.91 5.04
N THR A 178 -0.32 -7.94 4.72
CA THR A 178 -0.05 -8.33 3.33
C THR A 178 -1.34 -8.72 2.63
N CYS A 179 -1.53 -8.27 1.40
CA CYS A 179 -2.75 -8.46 0.61
C CYS A 179 -4.04 -7.95 1.30
N ALA A 180 -3.93 -7.10 2.32
CA ALA A 180 -5.11 -6.46 2.92
C ALA A 180 -5.84 -5.59 1.90
N VAL A 181 -7.16 -5.72 1.89
CA VAL A 181 -8.07 -4.96 1.04
C VAL A 181 -8.74 -3.85 1.84
N ASN A 182 -8.68 -2.63 1.31
CA ASN A 182 -9.41 -1.48 1.84
C ASN A 182 -10.32 -0.93 0.73
N VAL A 183 -11.51 -0.46 1.10
CA VAL A 183 -12.46 0.12 0.14
C VAL A 183 -12.74 1.56 0.51
N ILE A 184 -12.45 2.46 -0.41
CA ILE A 184 -12.63 3.90 -0.30
C ILE A 184 -13.62 4.34 -1.37
N GLU A 185 -14.62 5.13 -1.00
CA GLU A 185 -15.60 5.71 -1.91
C GLU A 185 -15.42 7.22 -1.98
N TRP A 186 -15.31 7.77 -3.19
CA TRP A 186 -15.35 9.21 -3.43
C TRP A 186 -16.71 9.60 -4.00
N ASN A 187 -17.40 10.54 -3.37
CA ASN A 187 -18.75 10.98 -3.77
C ASN A 187 -18.78 12.36 -4.42
N GLY A 188 -17.63 12.95 -4.76
CA GLY A 188 -17.48 14.29 -5.29
C GLY A 188 -17.23 15.37 -4.22
N ARG A 189 -17.35 15.05 -2.92
CA ARG A 189 -17.19 15.99 -1.81
C ARG A 189 -16.21 15.50 -0.74
N PHE A 190 -16.32 14.22 -0.35
CA PHE A 190 -15.44 13.61 0.66
C PHE A 190 -15.21 12.13 0.34
N TYR A 191 -14.15 11.60 0.89
CA TYR A 191 -13.87 10.17 0.90
C TYR A 191 -14.61 9.48 2.05
N ARG A 192 -15.10 8.27 1.81
CA ARG A 192 -15.66 7.38 2.83
C ARG A 192 -14.86 6.10 2.82
N LEU A 193 -14.32 5.69 3.97
CA LEU A 193 -13.73 4.37 4.16
C LEU A 193 -14.86 3.39 4.55
N THR A 194 -15.07 2.34 3.76
CA THR A 194 -16.16 1.35 3.97
C THR A 194 -15.64 -0.02 4.36
N LEU A 195 -14.36 -0.31 4.10
CA LEU A 195 -13.66 -1.51 4.50
C LEU A 195 -12.20 -1.15 4.80
N MET A 196 -11.62 -1.70 5.86
CA MET A 196 -10.22 -1.45 6.22
C MET A 196 -9.53 -2.74 6.66
N ASN A 197 -8.33 -2.98 6.11
CA ASN A 197 -7.44 -4.07 6.46
C ASN A 197 -8.10 -5.46 6.42
N ASP A 198 -8.99 -5.69 5.45
CA ASP A 198 -9.64 -6.99 5.32
C ASP A 198 -8.72 -8.02 4.69
N THR A 199 -8.46 -9.10 5.42
CA THR A 199 -7.67 -10.27 5.02
C THR A 199 -8.47 -11.57 5.12
N SER A 200 -9.79 -11.50 5.24
CA SER A 200 -10.68 -12.66 5.43
C SER A 200 -10.54 -13.71 4.32
N HIS A 201 -10.19 -13.26 3.11
CA HIS A 201 -9.97 -14.11 1.94
C HIS A 201 -8.67 -14.94 1.99
N LEU A 202 -7.77 -14.63 2.91
CA LEU A 202 -6.51 -15.36 3.11
C LEU A 202 -6.64 -16.51 4.13
N TRP A 203 -7.74 -16.52 4.88
CA TRP A 203 -7.97 -17.57 5.89
C TRP A 203 -8.40 -18.85 5.18
N ARG A 204 -7.55 -19.88 5.24
CA ARG A 204 -7.96 -21.25 4.87
C ARG A 204 -8.61 -21.85 6.12
N PRO A 205 -9.85 -22.39 6.04
CA PRO A 205 -10.36 -23.24 7.10
C PRO A 205 -9.41 -24.43 7.27
N GLN A 206 -8.97 -24.68 8.51
CA GLN A 206 -8.22 -25.89 8.85
C GLN A 206 -9.13 -27.10 8.77
#